data_4904c899c288b31a6ef342e2057ddd37
#
_entry.id   4904c899c288b31a6ef342e2057ddd37
#
_cell.length_a   1.000
_cell.length_b   1.000
_cell.length_c   1.000
_cell.angle_alpha   90.00
_cell.angle_beta   90.00
_cell.angle_gamma   90.00
#
_symmetry.space_group_name_H-M   'P 1'
#
loop_
_entity.id
_entity.type
_entity.pdbx_description
1 polymer ?
#
loop_
_entity_poly.entity_id
_entity_poly.type
_entity_poly.pdbx_seq_one_letter_code
_entity_poly.pdbx_strand_id
1 'polypeptide(L)'
;KKNIFKKIFIKISRLIGYELIDQNEFYSPTLEKSLDEKLSTKDKSIIIPLGEVKLIKKIKNLSVIFRTNSNIDIWDQNKKRVFEEPKIEYVLRCLLSLTKSINRLKKENSSINVNLLIIDDNSKSDNLIKIKNVLNENYSKYSIINHKKEEHKEKIFENANDQTFSNLSSLLKCFETAKEENSDLIYFVEDDYLHFEN
;
A
#
# COMPACT_ATOMS: atom_id res chain seq x y z
N LYS A 1 -23.44 -25.10 14.36
CA LYS A 1 -24.37 -25.51 13.25
C LYS A 1 -24.49 -24.31 12.32
N LYS A 2 -23.86 -24.36 11.12
CA LYS A 2 -24.04 -23.30 10.12
C LYS A 2 -25.50 -23.21 9.72
N ASN A 3 -26.10 -22.05 9.94
CA ASN A 3 -27.51 -21.82 9.71
C ASN A 3 -27.83 -22.01 8.21
N ILE A 4 -28.60 -23.03 7.86
CA ILE A 4 -28.97 -23.40 6.47
C ILE A 4 -29.71 -22.24 5.78
N PHE A 5 -30.54 -21.50 6.50
CA PHE A 5 -31.25 -20.33 6.00
C PHE A 5 -30.27 -19.22 5.56
N LYS A 6 -29.20 -18.99 6.32
CA LYS A 6 -28.17 -18.02 5.95
C LYS A 6 -27.48 -18.36 4.62
N LYS A 7 -27.15 -19.65 4.41
CA LYS A 7 -26.56 -20.11 3.14
C LYS A 7 -27.50 -19.94 1.96
N ILE A 8 -28.81 -20.24 2.13
CA ILE A 8 -29.81 -20.06 1.09
C ILE A 8 -29.95 -18.58 0.76
N PHE A 9 -30.02 -17.71 1.75
CA PHE A 9 -30.16 -16.27 1.59
C PHE A 9 -28.97 -15.65 0.83
N ILE A 10 -27.74 -16.03 1.20
CA ILE A 10 -26.52 -15.59 0.48
C ILE A 10 -26.55 -16.07 -0.98
N LYS A 11 -27.00 -17.31 -1.23
CA LYS A 11 -27.08 -17.86 -2.59
C LYS A 11 -28.11 -17.12 -3.45
N ILE A 12 -29.27 -16.78 -2.90
CA ILE A 12 -30.30 -16.00 -3.58
C ILE A 12 -29.79 -14.58 -3.87
N SER A 13 -29.14 -13.93 -2.91
CA SER A 13 -28.60 -12.57 -3.10
C SER A 13 -27.54 -12.53 -4.21
N ARG A 14 -26.69 -13.53 -4.31
CA ARG A 14 -25.72 -13.64 -5.42
C ARG A 14 -26.39 -13.83 -6.77
N LEU A 15 -27.50 -14.56 -6.84
CA LEU A 15 -28.27 -14.73 -8.07
C LEU A 15 -28.89 -13.42 -8.59
N ILE A 16 -29.20 -12.49 -7.70
CA ILE A 16 -29.74 -11.16 -8.04
C ILE A 16 -28.65 -10.07 -8.08
N GLY A 17 -27.36 -10.46 -8.03
CA GLY A 17 -26.23 -9.54 -8.20
C GLY A 17 -25.75 -8.84 -6.93
N TYR A 18 -26.18 -9.27 -5.73
CA TYR A 18 -25.73 -8.72 -4.46
C TYR A 18 -24.85 -9.71 -3.69
N GLU A 19 -23.79 -9.24 -3.09
CA GLU A 19 -22.99 -10.00 -2.14
C GLU A 19 -23.32 -9.56 -0.70
N LEU A 20 -23.80 -10.51 0.12
CA LEU A 20 -24.07 -10.27 1.53
C LEU A 20 -22.85 -10.70 2.36
N ILE A 21 -22.30 -9.75 3.08
CA ILE A 21 -21.19 -9.96 4.02
C ILE A 21 -21.77 -9.88 5.43
N ASP A 22 -21.61 -10.95 6.21
CA ASP A 22 -21.92 -10.91 7.63
C ASP A 22 -20.80 -10.20 8.37
N GLN A 23 -21.07 -9.00 8.86
CA GLN A 23 -20.08 -8.21 9.59
C GLN A 23 -19.64 -8.86 10.93
N ASN A 24 -20.43 -9.77 11.48
CA ASN A 24 -20.10 -10.51 12.70
C ASN A 24 -19.29 -11.80 12.43
N GLU A 25 -19.22 -12.23 11.16
CA GLU A 25 -18.40 -13.36 10.71
C GLU A 25 -17.25 -12.87 9.81
N PHE A 26 -16.91 -11.60 9.85
CA PHE A 26 -15.69 -11.12 9.23
C PHE A 26 -14.51 -11.74 9.99
N TYR A 27 -14.10 -12.88 9.46
CA TYR A 27 -13.02 -13.66 10.02
C TYR A 27 -11.72 -13.18 9.39
N SER A 28 -10.93 -12.45 10.17
CA SER A 28 -9.53 -12.23 9.86
C SER A 28 -8.75 -13.41 10.41
N PRO A 29 -7.97 -14.15 9.61
CA PRO A 29 -7.09 -15.21 10.14
C PRO A 29 -6.11 -14.72 11.19
N THR A 30 -5.94 -13.41 11.33
CA THR A 30 -5.12 -12.73 12.34
C THR A 30 -5.72 -12.74 13.75
N LEU A 31 -6.99 -13.12 13.91
CA LEU A 31 -7.65 -13.22 15.22
C LEU A 31 -7.50 -14.60 15.88
N GLU A 32 -6.90 -15.59 15.21
CA GLU A 32 -6.59 -16.88 15.83
C GLU A 32 -5.29 -16.79 16.62
N LYS A 33 -5.39 -16.94 17.95
CA LYS A 33 -4.23 -16.98 18.86
C LYS A 33 -3.15 -17.99 18.44
N SER A 34 -3.54 -19.09 17.80
CA SER A 34 -2.62 -20.10 17.30
C SER A 34 -1.80 -19.66 16.08
N LEU A 35 -2.30 -18.71 15.30
CA LEU A 35 -1.58 -18.10 14.17
C LEU A 35 -0.58 -17.05 14.66
N ASP A 36 -0.95 -16.25 15.65
CA ASP A 36 -0.09 -15.24 16.26
C ASP A 36 1.18 -15.86 16.85
N GLU A 37 1.06 -16.96 17.57
CA GLU A 37 2.22 -17.65 18.15
C GLU A 37 3.13 -18.28 17.10
N LYS A 38 2.58 -18.86 16.03
CA LYS A 38 3.39 -19.49 14.96
C LYS A 38 4.09 -18.50 14.07
N LEU A 39 3.43 -17.41 13.72
CA LEU A 39 3.97 -16.38 12.82
C LEU A 39 4.99 -15.49 13.53
N SER A 40 4.81 -15.18 14.82
CA SER A 40 5.74 -14.37 15.58
C SER A 40 7.04 -15.10 15.95
N THR A 41 7.06 -16.42 15.99
CA THR A 41 8.20 -17.20 16.50
C THR A 41 9.01 -17.91 15.42
N LYS A 42 8.44 -18.28 14.29
CA LYS A 42 9.14 -19.12 13.29
C LYS A 42 9.35 -18.47 11.94
N ASP A 43 8.41 -17.74 11.40
CA ASP A 43 8.42 -17.33 9.99
C ASP A 43 8.71 -15.85 9.76
N LYS A 44 9.04 -15.08 10.81
CA LYS A 44 9.31 -13.64 10.73
C LYS A 44 8.20 -12.80 10.07
N SER A 45 7.01 -13.36 9.92
CA SER A 45 5.84 -12.65 9.42
C SER A 45 5.15 -11.95 10.57
N ILE A 46 4.74 -10.71 10.34
CA ILE A 46 4.01 -9.92 11.31
C ILE A 46 2.60 -9.75 10.76
N ILE A 47 1.62 -10.37 11.42
CA ILE A 47 0.22 -10.15 11.11
C ILE A 47 -0.33 -9.19 12.15
N ILE A 48 -0.93 -8.11 11.70
CA ILE A 48 -1.47 -7.04 12.55
C ILE A 48 -2.97 -7.27 12.74
N PRO A 49 -3.41 -7.81 13.88
CA PRO A 49 -4.80 -7.68 14.27
C PRO A 49 -4.98 -6.30 14.89
N LEU A 50 -5.85 -5.47 14.37
CA LEU A 50 -6.26 -4.20 15.00
C LEU A 50 -5.15 -3.15 15.22
N GLY A 51 -4.07 -3.20 14.48
CA GLY A 51 -3.09 -2.11 14.43
C GLY A 51 -1.98 -2.12 15.48
N GLU A 52 -1.91 -3.12 16.36
CA GLU A 52 -0.79 -3.26 17.29
C GLU A 52 0.12 -4.43 16.93
N VAL A 53 1.40 -4.16 16.80
CA VAL A 53 2.43 -5.17 16.55
C VAL A 53 3.46 -5.16 17.66
N LYS A 54 3.68 -6.30 18.29
CA LYS A 54 4.80 -6.47 19.22
C LYS A 54 6.08 -6.72 18.43
N LEU A 55 6.92 -5.72 18.33
CA LEU A 55 8.24 -5.87 17.74
C LEU A 55 9.13 -6.66 18.68
N ILE A 56 9.64 -7.80 18.20
CA ILE A 56 10.55 -8.69 18.97
C ILE A 56 12.03 -8.36 18.77
N LYS A 57 12.35 -7.52 17.79
CA LYS A 57 13.72 -7.04 17.55
C LYS A 57 13.77 -5.53 17.42
N LYS A 58 14.94 -4.96 17.74
CA LYS A 58 15.17 -3.53 17.54
C LYS A 58 15.27 -3.23 16.05
N ILE A 59 14.41 -2.33 15.57
CA ILE A 59 14.41 -1.86 14.18
C ILE A 59 15.52 -0.82 14.02
N LYS A 60 16.39 -1.01 13.03
CA LYS A 60 17.46 -0.08 12.64
C LYS A 60 17.23 0.51 11.26
N ASN A 61 16.67 -0.27 10.36
CA ASN A 61 16.42 0.11 8.97
C ASN A 61 14.94 -0.07 8.61
N LEU A 62 14.34 1.00 8.11
CA LEU A 62 12.98 1.03 7.59
C LEU A 62 13.05 1.45 6.12
N SER A 63 12.53 0.63 5.22
CA SER A 63 12.26 1.04 3.83
C SER A 63 10.79 1.38 3.67
N VAL A 64 10.53 2.57 3.19
CA VAL A 64 9.20 3.06 2.83
C VAL A 64 9.08 3.00 1.32
N ILE A 65 8.19 2.17 0.81
CA ILE A 65 7.94 1.99 -0.63
C ILE A 65 6.63 2.70 -0.96
N PHE A 66 6.76 3.85 -1.60
CA PHE A 66 5.65 4.68 -2.04
C PHE A 66 5.33 4.39 -3.50
N ARG A 67 4.15 3.85 -3.77
CA ARG A 67 3.68 3.56 -5.13
C ARG A 67 2.81 4.70 -5.64
N THR A 68 3.10 5.19 -6.86
CA THR A 68 2.33 6.27 -7.47
C THR A 68 2.12 6.07 -8.96
N ASN A 69 0.97 6.54 -9.43
CA ASN A 69 0.65 6.75 -10.83
C ASN A 69 -0.24 7.99 -10.95
N SER A 70 0.34 9.10 -11.32
CA SER A 70 -0.38 10.37 -11.41
C SER A 70 -1.19 10.56 -12.71
N ASN A 71 -1.13 9.61 -13.64
CA ASN A 71 -1.83 9.67 -14.93
C ASN A 71 -3.19 8.99 -14.93
N ILE A 72 -3.51 8.22 -13.90
CA ILE A 72 -4.76 7.45 -13.83
C ILE A 72 -5.83 8.29 -13.15
N ASP A 73 -7.01 8.32 -13.77
CA ASP A 73 -8.23 8.78 -13.12
C ASP A 73 -8.70 7.78 -12.06
N ILE A 74 -9.73 8.14 -11.28
CA ILE A 74 -10.26 7.28 -10.23
C ILE A 74 -10.64 5.91 -10.83
N TRP A 75 -10.30 4.82 -10.12
CA TRP A 75 -10.65 3.46 -10.48
C TRP A 75 -12.15 3.24 -10.69
N ASP A 76 -12.97 3.91 -9.88
CA ASP A 76 -14.42 3.86 -9.98
C ASP A 76 -14.93 5.11 -10.67
N GLN A 77 -15.35 4.98 -11.95
CA GLN A 77 -15.88 6.06 -12.76
C GLN A 77 -17.15 6.71 -12.17
N ASN A 78 -17.80 6.04 -11.21
CA ASN A 78 -19.00 6.55 -10.53
C ASN A 78 -18.68 7.38 -9.28
N LYS A 79 -17.42 7.43 -8.85
CA LYS A 79 -16.99 8.20 -7.68
C LYS A 79 -16.13 9.39 -8.09
N LYS A 80 -16.55 10.57 -7.66
CA LYS A 80 -15.72 11.77 -7.76
C LYS A 80 -14.72 11.82 -6.61
N ARG A 81 -13.54 12.37 -6.88
CA ARG A 81 -12.59 12.70 -5.81
C ARG A 81 -13.19 13.74 -4.88
N VAL A 82 -12.90 13.64 -3.60
CA VAL A 82 -13.51 14.46 -2.53
C VAL A 82 -13.38 15.97 -2.81
N PHE A 83 -12.27 16.41 -3.41
CA PHE A 83 -12.01 17.82 -3.68
C PHE A 83 -12.02 18.16 -5.17
N GLU A 84 -12.40 17.23 -6.05
CA GLU A 84 -12.44 17.38 -7.52
C GLU A 84 -11.11 17.86 -8.14
N GLU A 85 -9.99 17.70 -7.43
CA GLU A 85 -8.67 18.08 -7.87
C GLU A 85 -8.02 17.01 -8.76
N PRO A 86 -7.06 17.37 -9.63
CA PRO A 86 -6.28 16.41 -10.39
C PRO A 86 -5.56 15.39 -9.48
N LYS A 87 -5.36 14.17 -9.96
CA LYS A 87 -4.71 13.08 -9.18
C LYS A 87 -3.38 13.51 -8.57
N ILE A 88 -2.59 14.31 -9.28
CA ILE A 88 -1.30 14.78 -8.78
C ILE A 88 -1.39 15.55 -7.45
N GLU A 89 -2.47 16.31 -7.23
CA GLU A 89 -2.64 17.06 -5.98
C GLU A 89 -2.80 16.12 -4.77
N TYR A 90 -3.46 14.98 -4.95
CA TYR A 90 -3.58 13.95 -3.92
C TYR A 90 -2.23 13.28 -3.66
N VAL A 91 -1.49 12.96 -4.73
CA VAL A 91 -0.13 12.40 -4.63
C VAL A 91 0.78 13.33 -3.83
N LEU A 92 0.79 14.63 -4.13
CA LEU A 92 1.63 15.60 -3.46
C LEU A 92 1.25 15.78 -1.98
N ARG A 93 -0.04 15.80 -1.66
CA ARG A 93 -0.53 15.87 -0.26
C ARG A 93 -0.15 14.62 0.53
N CYS A 94 -0.34 13.44 -0.07
CA CYS A 94 0.08 12.17 0.52
C CYS A 94 1.59 12.19 0.80
N LEU A 95 2.40 12.52 -0.20
CA LEU A 95 3.85 12.54 -0.10
C LEU A 95 4.35 13.57 0.93
N LEU A 96 3.76 14.76 0.98
CA LEU A 96 4.08 15.78 1.97
C LEU A 96 3.78 15.30 3.39
N SER A 97 2.61 14.70 3.61
CA SER A 97 2.24 14.16 4.92
C SER A 97 3.15 13.00 5.33
N LEU A 98 3.50 12.12 4.39
CA LEU A 98 4.42 11.01 4.62
C LEU A 98 5.82 11.52 5.00
N THR A 99 6.39 12.46 4.26
CA THR A 99 7.73 13.00 4.54
C THR A 99 7.79 13.71 5.89
N LYS A 100 6.73 14.42 6.29
CA LYS A 100 6.62 15.00 7.63
C LYS A 100 6.62 13.93 8.71
N SER A 101 5.84 12.85 8.54
CA SER A 101 5.79 11.73 9.49
C SER A 101 7.14 11.02 9.59
N ILE A 102 7.84 10.81 8.45
CA ILE A 102 9.21 10.24 8.45
C ILE A 102 10.18 11.16 9.21
N ASN A 103 10.13 12.46 8.99
CA ASN A 103 10.99 13.42 9.67
C ASN A 103 10.74 13.43 11.18
N ARG A 104 9.48 13.32 11.60
CA ARG A 104 9.12 13.19 13.01
C ARG A 104 9.67 11.89 13.60
N LEU A 105 9.44 10.74 12.95
CA LEU A 105 9.99 9.47 13.37
C LEU A 105 11.51 9.56 13.59
N LYS A 106 12.24 10.21 12.70
CA LYS A 106 13.70 10.40 12.81
C LYS A 106 14.10 11.33 13.96
N LYS A 107 13.28 12.32 14.30
CA LYS A 107 13.52 13.17 15.48
C LYS A 107 13.33 12.38 16.77
N GLU A 108 12.28 11.58 16.86
CA GLU A 108 11.96 10.77 18.04
C GLU A 108 12.86 9.54 18.16
N ASN A 109 13.32 8.98 17.04
CA ASN A 109 14.09 7.76 16.96
C ASN A 109 15.28 7.94 16.00
N SER A 110 16.29 8.71 16.41
CA SER A 110 17.46 9.04 15.58
C SER A 110 18.28 7.82 15.14
N SER A 111 18.13 6.69 15.82
CA SER A 111 18.83 5.44 15.49
C SER A 111 18.20 4.68 14.31
N ILE A 112 17.01 5.07 13.86
CA ILE A 112 16.34 4.42 12.72
C ILE A 112 16.78 5.10 11.43
N ASN A 113 17.37 4.32 10.55
CA ASN A 113 17.65 4.74 9.18
C ASN A 113 16.42 4.50 8.31
N VAL A 114 15.91 5.56 7.68
CA VAL A 114 14.73 5.46 6.79
C VAL A 114 15.19 5.68 5.36
N ASN A 115 14.79 4.77 4.46
CA ASN A 115 14.99 4.85 3.02
C ASN A 115 13.63 5.00 2.33
N LEU A 116 13.43 6.05 1.53
CA LEU A 116 12.19 6.29 0.81
C LEU A 116 12.37 5.95 -0.68
N LEU A 117 11.63 4.96 -1.14
CA LEU A 117 11.65 4.44 -2.50
C LEU A 117 10.33 4.78 -3.18
N ILE A 118 10.38 5.53 -4.26
CA ILE A 118 9.19 5.89 -5.04
C ILE A 118 9.13 4.97 -6.26
N ILE A 119 8.10 4.15 -6.34
CA ILE A 119 7.81 3.35 -7.53
C ILE A 119 6.80 4.14 -8.37
N ASP A 120 7.29 4.72 -9.45
CA ASP A 120 6.47 5.52 -10.35
C ASP A 120 6.02 4.70 -11.54
N ASP A 121 4.72 4.57 -11.71
CA ASP A 121 4.09 3.87 -12.83
C ASP A 121 3.70 4.86 -13.92
N ASN A 122 4.70 5.32 -14.66
CA ASN A 122 4.53 6.13 -15.87
C ASN A 122 3.82 7.48 -15.67
N SER A 123 4.14 8.20 -14.62
CA SER A 123 3.66 9.59 -14.42
C SER A 123 4.21 10.53 -15.48
N LYS A 124 3.44 11.59 -15.83
CA LYS A 124 3.90 12.65 -16.74
C LYS A 124 5.12 13.36 -16.18
N SER A 125 6.02 13.81 -17.07
CA SER A 125 7.25 14.52 -16.70
C SER A 125 7.01 15.69 -15.76
N ASP A 126 5.98 16.49 -16.02
CA ASP A 126 5.64 17.65 -15.18
C ASP A 126 5.22 17.24 -13.77
N ASN A 127 4.50 16.13 -13.65
CA ASN A 127 4.10 15.58 -12.37
C ASN A 127 5.32 15.03 -11.61
N LEU A 128 6.24 14.36 -12.30
CA LEU A 128 7.50 13.89 -11.69
C LEU A 128 8.37 15.06 -11.19
N ILE A 129 8.38 16.19 -11.90
CA ILE A 129 9.05 17.41 -11.43
C ILE A 129 8.43 17.90 -10.12
N LYS A 130 7.09 17.96 -10.03
CA LYS A 130 6.38 18.37 -8.80
C LYS A 130 6.69 17.41 -7.64
N ILE A 131 6.67 16.10 -7.88
CA ILE A 131 7.04 15.08 -6.89
C ILE A 131 8.46 15.30 -6.39
N LYS A 132 9.42 15.48 -7.30
CA LYS A 132 10.83 15.74 -6.94
C LYS A 132 11.00 17.02 -6.13
N ASN A 133 10.27 18.09 -6.45
CA ASN A 133 10.32 19.34 -5.70
C ASN A 133 9.87 19.13 -4.25
N VAL A 134 8.73 18.47 -4.03
CA VAL A 134 8.25 18.13 -2.67
C VAL A 134 9.28 17.29 -1.91
N LEU A 135 9.88 16.30 -2.58
CA LEU A 135 10.90 15.44 -1.96
C LEU A 135 12.16 16.24 -1.60
N ASN A 136 12.71 17.02 -2.52
CA ASN A 136 13.92 17.80 -2.30
C ASN A 136 13.77 18.81 -1.15
N GLU A 137 12.59 19.42 -1.01
CA GLU A 137 12.29 20.37 0.06
C GLU A 137 12.08 19.71 1.42
N ASN A 138 11.54 18.50 1.45
CA ASN A 138 11.06 17.89 2.69
C ASN A 138 11.83 16.63 3.11
N TYR A 139 12.45 15.89 2.18
CA TYR A 139 13.16 14.67 2.48
C TYR A 139 14.17 14.29 1.41
N SER A 140 15.45 14.53 1.65
CA SER A 140 16.52 14.38 0.64
C SER A 140 16.99 12.94 0.40
N LYS A 141 16.69 11.99 1.31
CA LYS A 141 17.13 10.59 1.18
C LYS A 141 16.06 9.74 0.51
N TYR A 142 15.93 9.86 -0.79
CA TYR A 142 14.98 9.08 -1.58
C TYR A 142 15.59 8.59 -2.89
N SER A 143 14.94 7.62 -3.51
CA SER A 143 15.17 7.22 -4.89
C SER A 143 13.84 7.04 -5.64
N ILE A 144 13.85 7.30 -6.95
CA ILE A 144 12.70 7.10 -7.82
C ILE A 144 13.03 6.00 -8.82
N ILE A 145 12.18 4.98 -8.85
CA ILE A 145 12.24 3.86 -9.77
C ILE A 145 11.10 4.05 -10.77
N ASN A 146 11.46 4.39 -12.01
CA ASN A 146 10.49 4.50 -13.10
C ASN A 146 10.14 3.07 -13.56
N HIS A 147 8.93 2.64 -13.25
CA HIS A 147 8.44 1.33 -13.61
C HIS A 147 7.79 1.35 -14.99
N LYS A 148 8.05 0.29 -15.76
CA LYS A 148 7.36 0.02 -17.04
C LYS A 148 6.48 -1.21 -16.86
N LYS A 149 5.18 -1.04 -17.07
CA LYS A 149 4.20 -2.12 -16.84
C LYS A 149 4.54 -3.42 -17.61
N GLU A 150 5.20 -3.31 -18.75
CA GLU A 150 5.59 -4.44 -19.60
C GLU A 150 6.62 -5.36 -18.92
N GLU A 151 7.35 -4.90 -17.91
CA GLU A 151 8.35 -5.71 -17.17
C GLU A 151 7.75 -6.97 -16.55
N HIS A 152 6.43 -6.97 -16.28
CA HIS A 152 5.75 -8.09 -15.65
C HIS A 152 4.71 -8.78 -16.53
N LYS A 153 4.80 -8.60 -17.85
CA LYS A 153 3.81 -9.13 -18.81
C LYS A 153 3.59 -10.64 -18.67
N GLU A 154 4.64 -11.39 -18.44
CA GLU A 154 4.56 -12.86 -18.32
C GLU A 154 4.00 -13.34 -16.96
N LYS A 155 3.95 -12.45 -15.96
CA LYS A 155 3.50 -12.78 -14.59
C LYS A 155 2.04 -12.42 -14.34
N ILE A 156 1.41 -11.68 -15.24
CA ILE A 156 0.05 -11.18 -15.10
C ILE A 156 -0.85 -11.89 -16.12
N PHE A 157 -2.06 -12.25 -15.69
CA PHE A 157 -3.01 -12.97 -16.53
C PHE A 157 -3.39 -12.16 -17.80
N GLU A 158 -3.50 -12.87 -18.93
CA GLU A 158 -3.68 -12.28 -20.27
C GLU A 158 -4.97 -11.46 -20.43
N ASN A 159 -6.01 -11.74 -19.65
CA ASN A 159 -7.31 -11.08 -19.74
C ASN A 159 -7.43 -9.81 -18.88
N ALA A 160 -6.35 -9.36 -18.25
CA ALA A 160 -6.37 -8.11 -17.50
C ALA A 160 -6.56 -6.92 -18.45
N ASN A 161 -7.49 -6.01 -18.14
CA ASN A 161 -7.55 -4.74 -18.84
C ASN A 161 -6.29 -3.91 -18.53
N ASP A 162 -6.00 -2.91 -19.36
CA ASP A 162 -4.76 -2.14 -19.29
C ASP A 162 -4.53 -1.49 -17.91
N GLN A 163 -5.58 -1.01 -17.27
CA GLN A 163 -5.52 -0.39 -15.93
C GLN A 163 -5.24 -1.43 -14.84
N THR A 164 -5.89 -2.58 -14.88
CA THR A 164 -5.63 -3.70 -13.96
C THR A 164 -4.21 -4.22 -14.15
N PHE A 165 -3.77 -4.34 -15.39
CA PHE A 165 -2.43 -4.78 -15.74
C PHE A 165 -1.37 -3.83 -15.16
N SER A 166 -1.50 -2.51 -15.38
CA SER A 166 -0.61 -1.49 -14.84
C SER A 166 -0.55 -1.53 -13.31
N ASN A 167 -1.72 -1.61 -12.65
CA ASN A 167 -1.81 -1.70 -11.20
C ASN A 167 -1.11 -2.94 -10.63
N LEU A 168 -1.35 -4.12 -11.21
CA LEU A 168 -0.71 -5.37 -10.77
C LEU A 168 0.80 -5.36 -11.06
N SER A 169 1.22 -4.82 -12.20
CA SER A 169 2.63 -4.72 -12.55
C SER A 169 3.40 -3.82 -11.59
N SER A 170 2.88 -2.64 -11.27
CA SER A 170 3.51 -1.73 -10.31
C SER A 170 3.51 -2.30 -8.89
N LEU A 171 2.48 -3.06 -8.50
CA LEU A 171 2.44 -3.76 -7.22
C LEU A 171 3.51 -4.87 -7.14
N LEU A 172 3.68 -5.66 -8.21
CA LEU A 172 4.76 -6.65 -8.29
C LEU A 172 6.13 -5.99 -8.17
N LYS A 173 6.34 -4.84 -8.82
CA LYS A 173 7.58 -4.07 -8.69
C LYS A 173 7.85 -3.64 -7.25
N CYS A 174 6.80 -3.22 -6.52
CA CYS A 174 6.94 -2.91 -5.09
C CYS A 174 7.43 -4.11 -4.28
N PHE A 175 6.87 -5.30 -4.52
CA PHE A 175 7.30 -6.53 -3.81
C PHE A 175 8.71 -6.97 -4.20
N GLU A 176 9.09 -6.87 -5.48
CA GLU A 176 10.46 -7.15 -5.92
C GLU A 176 11.45 -6.20 -5.27
N THR A 177 11.16 -4.89 -5.29
CA THR A 177 11.98 -3.88 -4.61
C THR A 177 12.09 -4.16 -3.11
N ALA A 178 10.98 -4.51 -2.46
CA ALA A 178 10.97 -4.88 -1.05
C ALA A 178 11.86 -6.09 -0.73
N LYS A 179 11.89 -7.07 -1.63
CA LYS A 179 12.72 -8.27 -1.48
C LYS A 179 14.22 -7.95 -1.63
N GLU A 180 14.57 -6.97 -2.45
CA GLU A 180 15.94 -6.53 -2.66
C GLU A 180 16.45 -5.64 -1.51
N GLU A 181 15.55 -4.95 -0.81
CA GLU A 181 15.88 -4.10 0.33
C GLU A 181 16.27 -4.92 1.56
N ASN A 182 17.48 -4.66 2.08
CA ASN A 182 17.95 -5.28 3.32
C ASN A 182 17.50 -4.48 4.55
N SER A 183 16.20 -4.33 4.72
CA SER A 183 15.60 -3.58 5.82
C SER A 183 14.97 -4.49 6.86
N ASP A 184 14.94 -4.02 8.11
CA ASP A 184 14.30 -4.73 9.22
C ASP A 184 12.77 -4.68 9.12
N LEU A 185 12.27 -3.60 8.52
CA LEU A 185 10.85 -3.34 8.33
C LEU A 185 10.63 -2.66 6.97
N ILE A 186 9.53 -3.02 6.32
CA ILE A 186 9.08 -2.41 5.07
C ILE A 186 7.67 -1.87 5.27
N TYR A 187 7.48 -0.63 4.85
CA TYR A 187 6.18 0.02 4.85
C TYR A 187 5.76 0.35 3.43
N PHE A 188 4.69 -0.29 2.95
CA PHE A 188 4.08 0.00 1.65
C PHE A 188 3.05 1.12 1.78
N VAL A 189 3.13 2.09 0.89
CA VAL A 189 2.24 3.27 0.88
C VAL A 189 1.70 3.47 -0.53
N GLU A 190 0.40 3.65 -0.65
CA GLU A 190 -0.25 4.13 -1.87
C GLU A 190 -0.40 5.66 -1.84
N ASP A 191 -0.59 6.25 -3.00
CA ASP A 191 -0.51 7.70 -3.21
C ASP A 191 -1.80 8.48 -2.87
N ASP A 192 -2.70 7.88 -2.11
CA ASP A 192 -3.98 8.44 -1.68
C ASP A 192 -4.20 8.43 -0.16
N TYR A 193 -3.18 8.03 0.63
CA TYR A 193 -3.25 8.05 2.08
C TYR A 193 -2.73 9.36 2.66
N LEU A 194 -3.33 9.82 3.76
CA LEU A 194 -2.80 10.91 4.57
C LEU A 194 -2.20 10.36 5.86
N HIS A 195 -1.00 10.80 6.16
CA HIS A 195 -0.27 10.45 7.37
C HIS A 195 -0.43 11.55 8.42
N PHE A 196 -0.81 11.17 9.61
CA PHE A 196 -0.92 12.09 10.74
C PHE A 196 0.43 12.22 11.45
N GLU A 197 0.66 13.39 12.00
CA GLU A 197 1.88 13.69 12.76
C GLU A 197 1.79 13.23 14.24
N ASN A 198 0.77 12.46 14.63
CA ASN A 198 0.53 12.06 16.03
C ASN A 198 1.32 10.82 16.42
#